data_6ff9eb0efe33bb31561dea2fefbf0173
#
_entry.id   6ff9eb0efe33bb31561dea2fefbf0173
#
_cell.length_a   1.000
_cell.length_b   1.000
_cell.length_c   1.000
_cell.angle_alpha   90.00
_cell.angle_beta   90.00
_cell.angle_gamma   90.00
#
_symmetry.space_group_name_H-M   'P 1'
#
loop_
_entity.id
_entity.type
_entity.pdbx_description
1 polymer ?
#
loop_
_entity_poly.entity_id
_entity_poly.type
_entity_poly.pdbx_seq_one_letter_code
_entity_poly.pdbx_strand_id
1 'polypeptide(L)'
;NESQLAGKGTGFDVGFMVIPEENLHFAFVIQDLNTNYQWNTGDVFEGEGRVYKESFPAMYRLGTTFTFQRIYFTGDIGVVAHQDDILGATIRFGGEYRMEENYFIRAGFGNNRFSLGAGLNFTFLKLNDAFFDYAVVVEPHSVSQGMIHVFTYAFNF
;
A
#
# COMPACT_ATOMS: atom_id res chain seq x y z
N ASN A 1 28.44 11.18 28.93
CA ASN A 1 27.14 11.73 28.65
C ASN A 1 26.75 11.34 27.21
N GLU A 2 25.73 10.50 27.05
CA GLU A 2 25.18 10.23 25.75
C GLU A 2 24.31 11.42 25.35
N SER A 3 24.75 12.17 24.33
CA SER A 3 23.96 13.22 23.73
C SER A 3 22.83 12.56 22.90
N GLN A 4 21.59 12.81 23.26
CA GLN A 4 20.41 12.28 22.56
C GLN A 4 19.84 13.33 21.62
N LEU A 5 19.65 12.95 20.37
CA LEU A 5 18.93 13.76 19.40
C LEU A 5 17.42 13.57 19.61
N ALA A 6 16.73 14.65 19.99
CA ALA A 6 15.28 14.63 20.19
C ALA A 6 14.56 15.13 18.94
N GLY A 7 13.61 14.32 18.42
CA GLY A 7 12.74 14.68 17.32
C GLY A 7 11.27 14.62 17.74
N LYS A 8 10.46 15.52 17.19
CA LYS A 8 8.98 15.52 17.34
C LYS A 8 8.34 15.60 15.97
N GLY A 9 7.27 14.83 15.77
CA GLY A 9 6.50 14.87 14.54
C GLY A 9 5.00 14.71 14.81
N THR A 10 4.20 15.30 13.95
CA THR A 10 2.74 15.14 13.91
C THR A 10 2.28 14.98 12.48
N GLY A 11 1.30 14.13 12.23
CA GLY A 11 0.68 13.91 10.94
C GLY A 11 -0.74 13.42 11.11
N PHE A 12 -1.56 13.59 10.08
CA PHE A 12 -2.95 13.16 10.08
C PHE A 12 -3.25 12.36 8.82
N ASP A 13 -3.93 11.24 9.02
CA ASP A 13 -4.49 10.41 7.94
C ASP A 13 -6.01 10.45 8.04
N VAL A 14 -6.67 10.61 6.92
CA VAL A 14 -8.12 10.61 6.82
C VAL A 14 -8.54 9.71 5.68
N GLY A 15 -9.50 8.83 5.94
CA GLY A 15 -10.05 7.97 4.91
C GLY A 15 -11.55 7.78 5.09
N PHE A 16 -12.26 7.62 3.98
CA PHE A 16 -13.65 7.23 3.98
C PHE A 16 -13.95 6.28 2.84
N MET A 17 -14.98 5.46 3.03
CA MET A 17 -15.47 4.51 2.05
C MET A 17 -16.96 4.73 1.82
N VAL A 18 -17.36 4.65 0.57
CA VAL A 18 -18.77 4.71 0.15
C VAL A 18 -19.10 3.41 -0.57
N ILE A 19 -20.20 2.78 -0.19
CA ILE A 19 -20.71 1.54 -0.75
C ILE A 19 -22.11 1.82 -1.32
N PRO A 20 -22.20 2.31 -2.58
CA PRO A 20 -23.49 2.61 -3.20
C PRO A 20 -24.33 1.35 -3.44
N GLU A 21 -23.65 0.25 -3.76
CA GLU A 21 -24.21 -1.07 -4.01
C GLU A 21 -23.30 -2.14 -3.40
N GLU A 22 -23.82 -3.31 -3.07
CA GLU A 22 -23.04 -4.40 -2.46
C GLU A 22 -21.82 -4.83 -3.28
N ASN A 23 -21.90 -4.66 -4.59
CA ASN A 23 -20.86 -5.03 -5.54
C ASN A 23 -19.94 -3.88 -5.96
N LEU A 24 -20.15 -2.64 -5.46
CA LEU A 24 -19.40 -1.46 -5.85
C LEU A 24 -18.98 -0.65 -4.64
N HIS A 25 -17.67 -0.54 -4.44
CA HIS A 25 -17.06 0.19 -3.34
C HIS A 25 -16.14 1.29 -3.87
N PHE A 26 -16.21 2.46 -3.28
CA PHE A 26 -15.27 3.56 -3.48
C PHE A 26 -14.57 3.90 -2.18
N ALA A 27 -13.29 4.15 -2.23
CA ALA A 27 -12.52 4.58 -1.09
C ALA A 27 -11.68 5.79 -1.45
N PHE A 28 -11.61 6.75 -0.52
CA PHE A 28 -10.72 7.90 -0.63
C PHE A 28 -9.86 7.98 0.62
N VAL A 29 -8.56 8.22 0.44
CA VAL A 29 -7.60 8.33 1.54
C VAL A 29 -6.69 9.52 1.30
N ILE A 30 -6.48 10.30 2.34
CA ILE A 30 -5.42 11.31 2.44
C ILE A 30 -4.47 10.83 3.53
N GLN A 31 -3.20 10.69 3.21
CA GLN A 31 -2.15 10.32 4.17
C GLN A 31 -1.15 11.45 4.30
N ASP A 32 -0.53 11.54 5.46
CA ASP A 32 0.49 12.55 5.80
C ASP A 32 0.01 14.00 5.63
N LEU A 33 -1.30 14.24 5.85
CA LEU A 33 -1.85 15.58 5.77
C LEU A 33 -1.21 16.47 6.83
N ASN A 34 -0.54 17.54 6.40
CA ASN A 34 0.17 18.47 7.25
C ASN A 34 1.18 17.81 8.21
N THR A 35 1.84 16.74 7.74
CA THR A 35 2.86 16.02 8.50
C THR A 35 4.14 16.85 8.55
N ASN A 36 4.57 17.16 9.78
CA ASN A 36 5.76 17.93 10.05
C ASN A 36 6.66 17.19 11.04
N TYR A 37 7.96 17.24 10.78
CA TYR A 37 9.01 16.77 11.68
C TYR A 37 9.89 17.93 12.09
N GLN A 38 10.30 17.93 13.36
CA GLN A 38 11.21 18.90 13.90
C GLN A 38 12.29 18.21 14.70
N TRP A 39 13.56 18.49 14.38
CA TRP A 39 14.70 18.05 15.15
C TRP A 39 15.39 19.23 15.79
N ASN A 40 15.82 19.05 17.03
CA ASN A 40 16.66 19.99 17.75
C ASN A 40 18.04 19.37 17.98
N THR A 41 19.07 19.97 17.40
CA THR A 41 20.46 19.53 17.56
C THR A 41 21.19 20.29 18.66
N GLY A 42 20.51 21.17 19.42
CA GLY A 42 21.11 22.02 20.46
C GLY A 42 21.75 21.22 21.58
N ASP A 43 21.21 20.05 21.90
CA ASP A 43 21.73 19.19 22.97
C ASP A 43 22.96 18.38 22.55
N VAL A 44 23.22 18.30 21.24
CA VAL A 44 24.38 17.58 20.66
C VAL A 44 25.53 18.50 20.36
N PHE A 45 25.25 19.73 19.93
CA PHE A 45 26.26 20.73 19.57
C PHE A 45 26.07 21.97 20.43
N GLU A 46 26.77 22.02 21.56
CA GLU A 46 26.76 23.18 22.49
C GLU A 46 27.12 24.47 21.75
N GLY A 47 26.16 25.39 21.69
CA GLY A 47 26.35 26.72 21.09
C GLY A 47 26.13 26.83 19.58
N GLU A 48 26.04 25.73 18.82
CA GLU A 48 25.80 25.73 17.37
C GLU A 48 24.54 24.92 16.94
N GLY A 49 23.76 24.46 17.91
CA GLY A 49 22.56 23.68 17.62
C GLY A 49 21.49 24.46 16.88
N ARG A 50 20.82 23.79 15.95
CA ARG A 50 19.73 24.34 15.13
C ARG A 50 18.48 23.51 15.24
N VAL A 51 17.35 24.16 15.04
CA VAL A 51 16.07 23.50 14.87
C VAL A 51 15.81 23.34 13.37
N TYR A 52 15.71 22.09 12.94
CA TYR A 52 15.35 21.73 11.58
C TYR A 52 13.88 21.35 11.55
N LYS A 53 13.14 21.90 10.58
CA LYS A 53 11.76 21.55 10.32
C LYS A 53 11.66 20.96 8.92
N GLU A 54 11.04 19.81 8.81
CA GLU A 54 10.74 19.16 7.53
C GLU A 54 9.24 18.88 7.46
N SER A 55 8.67 19.12 6.30
CA SER A 55 7.31 18.74 5.98
C SER A 55 7.33 17.58 5.00
N PHE A 56 6.45 16.62 5.21
CA PHE A 56 6.29 15.48 4.32
C PHE A 56 5.25 15.76 3.24
N PRO A 57 5.43 15.21 2.04
CA PRO A 57 4.42 15.31 1.01
C PRO A 57 3.17 14.53 1.40
N ALA A 58 2.00 15.12 1.15
CA ALA A 58 0.73 14.44 1.34
C ALA A 58 0.44 13.49 0.18
N MET A 59 -0.17 12.34 0.49
CA MET A 59 -0.64 11.38 -0.49
C MET A 59 -2.17 11.37 -0.55
N TYR A 60 -2.71 11.58 -1.73
CA TYR A 60 -4.14 11.49 -2.03
C TYR A 60 -4.38 10.24 -2.86
N ARG A 61 -5.34 9.41 -2.47
CA ARG A 61 -5.67 8.19 -3.20
C ARG A 61 -7.18 8.01 -3.33
N LEU A 62 -7.61 7.72 -4.54
CA LEU A 62 -8.97 7.32 -4.85
C LEU A 62 -8.93 5.89 -5.40
N GLY A 63 -9.68 4.99 -4.77
CA GLY A 63 -9.77 3.59 -5.17
C GLY A 63 -11.21 3.14 -5.37
N THR A 64 -11.37 2.11 -6.18
CA THR A 64 -12.64 1.43 -6.40
C THR A 64 -12.45 -0.07 -6.45
N THR A 65 -13.46 -0.80 -6.01
CA THR A 65 -13.59 -2.24 -6.21
C THR A 65 -14.98 -2.53 -6.77
N PHE A 66 -15.03 -3.33 -7.81
CA PHE A 66 -16.25 -3.81 -8.43
C PHE A 66 -16.25 -5.34 -8.49
N THR A 67 -17.34 -5.94 -8.03
CA THR A 67 -17.52 -7.40 -8.03
C THR A 67 -18.63 -7.76 -9.00
N PHE A 68 -18.33 -8.68 -9.92
CA PHE A 68 -19.31 -9.22 -10.83
C PHE A 68 -19.20 -10.76 -10.86
N GLN A 69 -20.22 -11.44 -10.32
CA GLN A 69 -20.22 -12.89 -10.16
C GLN A 69 -18.97 -13.39 -9.41
N ARG A 70 -18.05 -14.05 -10.12
CA ARG A 70 -16.81 -14.61 -9.61
C ARG A 70 -15.57 -13.75 -9.92
N ILE A 71 -15.79 -12.56 -10.46
CA ILE A 71 -14.71 -11.66 -10.86
C ILE A 71 -14.70 -10.45 -9.93
N TYR A 72 -13.54 -10.12 -9.40
CA TYR A 72 -13.28 -8.94 -8.61
C TYR A 72 -12.33 -8.04 -9.38
N PHE A 73 -12.74 -6.81 -9.63
CA PHE A 73 -11.89 -5.77 -10.21
C PHE A 73 -11.57 -4.73 -9.15
N THR A 74 -10.34 -4.32 -9.09
CA THR A 74 -9.91 -3.22 -8.23
C THR A 74 -9.02 -2.27 -9.01
N GLY A 75 -9.10 -0.99 -8.68
CA GLY A 75 -8.22 0.01 -9.24
C GLY A 75 -8.08 1.20 -8.31
N ASP A 76 -6.93 1.86 -8.37
CA ASP A 76 -6.71 3.10 -7.65
C ASP A 76 -5.80 4.07 -8.42
N ILE A 77 -6.01 5.34 -8.15
CA ILE A 77 -5.17 6.45 -8.58
C ILE A 77 -4.65 7.14 -7.33
N GLY A 78 -3.34 7.34 -7.26
CA GLY A 78 -2.68 8.05 -6.18
C GLY A 78 -1.90 9.24 -6.71
N VAL A 79 -1.89 10.33 -5.95
CA VAL A 79 -1.10 11.54 -6.22
C VAL A 79 -0.33 11.89 -4.96
N VAL A 80 0.97 12.15 -5.10
CA VAL A 80 1.84 12.66 -4.03
C VAL A 80 2.09 14.13 -4.33
N ALA A 81 1.71 15.00 -3.39
CA ALA A 81 1.86 16.43 -3.52
C ALA A 81 2.60 17.03 -2.32
N HIS A 82 3.43 18.01 -2.57
CA HIS A 82 4.15 18.76 -1.54
C HIS A 82 4.03 20.26 -1.83
N GLN A 83 3.40 20.98 -0.91
CA GLN A 83 3.03 22.39 -1.11
C GLN A 83 2.19 22.53 -2.40
N ASP A 84 2.66 23.28 -3.40
CA ASP A 84 1.95 23.51 -4.65
C ASP A 84 2.40 22.57 -5.79
N ASP A 85 3.33 21.65 -5.51
CA ASP A 85 3.94 20.77 -6.51
C ASP A 85 3.40 19.34 -6.44
N ILE A 86 3.10 18.74 -7.60
CA ILE A 86 2.83 17.31 -7.73
C ILE A 86 4.16 16.59 -7.94
N LEU A 87 4.57 15.80 -6.95
CA LEU A 87 5.82 15.03 -6.99
C LEU A 87 5.71 13.73 -7.77
N GLY A 88 4.50 13.18 -7.88
CA GLY A 88 4.27 11.94 -8.60
C GLY A 88 2.82 11.51 -8.61
N ALA A 89 2.49 10.66 -9.57
CA ALA A 89 1.19 10.02 -9.67
C ALA A 89 1.36 8.52 -9.91
N THR A 90 0.44 7.73 -9.39
CA THR A 90 0.40 6.28 -9.54
C THR A 90 -0.97 5.85 -10.02
N ILE A 91 -0.99 4.86 -10.90
CA ILE A 91 -2.22 4.16 -11.30
C ILE A 91 -1.98 2.68 -11.09
N ARG A 92 -2.91 2.01 -10.42
CA ARG A 92 -2.88 0.57 -10.18
C ARG A 92 -4.24 -0.02 -10.50
N PHE A 93 -4.24 -1.18 -11.09
CA PHE A 93 -5.45 -1.95 -11.32
C PHE A 93 -5.14 -3.44 -11.27
N GLY A 94 -6.14 -4.22 -10.93
CA GLY A 94 -6.01 -5.67 -10.84
C GLY A 94 -7.37 -6.34 -10.92
N GLY A 95 -7.31 -7.64 -11.12
CA GLY A 95 -8.47 -8.49 -11.12
C GLY A 95 -8.17 -9.84 -10.47
N GLU A 96 -9.18 -10.40 -9.85
CA GLU A 96 -9.21 -11.75 -9.31
C GLU A 96 -10.38 -12.49 -9.94
N TYR A 97 -10.12 -13.69 -10.41
CA TYR A 97 -11.16 -14.65 -10.83
C TYR A 97 -11.17 -15.84 -9.90
N ARG A 98 -12.30 -16.09 -9.27
CA ARG A 98 -12.54 -17.29 -8.46
C ARG A 98 -13.08 -18.39 -9.31
N MET A 99 -12.24 -19.40 -9.60
CA MET A 99 -12.64 -20.54 -10.44
C MET A 99 -13.65 -21.43 -9.72
N GLU A 100 -13.39 -21.69 -8.43
CA GLU A 100 -14.26 -22.38 -7.48
C GLU A 100 -14.19 -21.65 -6.13
N GLU A 101 -14.84 -22.16 -5.10
CA GLU A 101 -14.76 -21.55 -3.76
C GLU A 101 -13.34 -21.53 -3.20
N ASN A 102 -12.48 -22.44 -3.67
CA ASN A 102 -11.15 -22.68 -3.13
C ASN A 102 -10.00 -22.19 -4.01
N TYR A 103 -10.23 -21.93 -5.29
CA TYR A 103 -9.16 -21.59 -6.23
C TYR A 103 -9.38 -20.22 -6.83
N PHE A 104 -8.33 -19.43 -6.87
CA PHE A 104 -8.39 -18.11 -7.52
C PHE A 104 -7.09 -17.79 -8.24
N ILE A 105 -7.23 -17.02 -9.30
CA ILE A 105 -6.11 -16.44 -10.05
C ILE A 105 -6.23 -14.92 -10.02
N ARG A 106 -5.10 -14.26 -10.02
CA ARG A 106 -5.01 -12.80 -9.94
C ARG A 106 -4.05 -12.28 -10.98
N ALA A 107 -4.38 -11.11 -11.51
CA ALA A 107 -3.46 -10.35 -12.34
C ALA A 107 -3.55 -8.88 -11.94
N GLY A 108 -2.44 -8.17 -11.99
CA GLY A 108 -2.40 -6.76 -11.65
C GLY A 108 -1.29 -6.02 -12.37
N PHE A 109 -1.50 -4.71 -12.44
CA PHE A 109 -0.53 -3.76 -12.93
C PHE A 109 -0.50 -2.55 -12.01
N GLY A 110 0.67 -2.05 -11.70
CA GLY A 110 0.84 -0.84 -10.91
C GLY A 110 2.30 -0.48 -10.73
N ASN A 111 2.58 0.81 -10.65
CA ASN A 111 3.95 1.32 -10.53
C ASN A 111 4.90 0.74 -11.60
N ASN A 112 4.40 0.62 -12.84
CA ASN A 112 5.14 0.06 -13.96
C ASN A 112 5.57 -1.42 -13.80
N ARG A 113 4.86 -2.18 -12.94
CA ARG A 113 5.10 -3.61 -12.67
C ARG A 113 3.86 -4.40 -13.01
N PHE A 114 4.07 -5.58 -13.59
CA PHE A 114 3.03 -6.59 -13.75
C PHE A 114 3.13 -7.63 -12.64
N SER A 115 1.99 -8.10 -12.18
CA SER A 115 1.91 -9.20 -11.23
C SER A 115 0.90 -10.24 -11.69
N LEU A 116 1.26 -11.50 -11.48
CA LEU A 116 0.37 -12.65 -11.66
C LEU A 116 0.40 -13.46 -10.37
N GLY A 117 -0.74 -13.99 -9.96
CA GLY A 117 -0.84 -14.78 -8.74
C GLY A 117 -1.90 -15.85 -8.84
N ALA A 118 -1.75 -16.86 -8.01
CA ALA A 118 -2.75 -17.89 -7.80
C ALA A 118 -2.81 -18.24 -6.32
N GLY A 119 -3.98 -18.62 -5.86
CA GLY A 119 -4.17 -18.99 -4.46
C GLY A 119 -5.16 -20.13 -4.30
N LEU A 120 -5.06 -20.75 -3.15
CA LEU A 120 -5.81 -21.91 -2.74
C LEU A 120 -6.25 -21.76 -1.30
N ASN A 121 -7.56 -21.85 -1.06
CA ASN A 121 -8.13 -22.04 0.26
C ASN A 121 -8.32 -23.53 0.52
N PHE A 122 -7.93 -24.01 1.68
CA PHE A 122 -8.08 -25.42 2.02
C PHE A 122 -8.28 -25.64 3.52
N THR A 123 -8.94 -26.71 3.86
CA THR A 123 -9.10 -27.18 5.23
C THR A 123 -8.14 -28.34 5.47
N PHE A 124 -7.27 -28.24 6.45
CA PHE A 124 -6.29 -29.28 6.77
C PHE A 124 -6.31 -29.60 8.27
N LEU A 125 -6.47 -30.88 8.64
CA LEU A 125 -6.34 -31.42 10.00
C LEU A 125 -7.06 -30.62 11.12
N LYS A 126 -8.30 -30.20 10.96
CA LYS A 126 -9.06 -29.34 11.90
C LYS A 126 -8.63 -27.87 11.92
N LEU A 127 -7.69 -27.45 11.10
CA LEU A 127 -7.46 -26.03 10.81
C LEU A 127 -8.57 -25.57 9.87
N ASN A 128 -9.47 -24.75 10.38
CA ASN A 128 -10.48 -24.13 9.57
C ASN A 128 -9.81 -22.96 8.83
N ASP A 129 -10.05 -22.86 7.52
CA ASP A 129 -9.63 -21.73 6.70
C ASP A 129 -8.10 -21.49 6.65
N ALA A 130 -7.37 -22.46 6.17
CA ALA A 130 -5.99 -22.28 5.75
C ALA A 130 -5.95 -21.75 4.31
N PHE A 131 -5.04 -20.83 4.02
CA PHE A 131 -4.80 -20.41 2.64
C PHE A 131 -3.32 -20.38 2.28
N PHE A 132 -3.08 -20.59 1.01
CA PHE A 132 -1.78 -20.47 0.37
C PHE A 132 -1.89 -19.59 -0.86
N ASP A 133 -1.03 -18.59 -0.96
CA ASP A 133 -0.91 -17.71 -2.12
C ASP A 133 0.50 -17.75 -2.68
N TYR A 134 0.58 -17.71 -4.00
CA TYR A 134 1.80 -17.48 -4.74
C TYR A 134 1.61 -16.33 -5.73
N ALA A 135 2.57 -15.43 -5.80
CA ALA A 135 2.58 -14.38 -6.79
C ALA A 135 3.99 -14.17 -7.38
N VAL A 136 4.00 -13.77 -8.62
CA VAL A 136 5.18 -13.31 -9.34
C VAL A 136 4.99 -11.85 -9.74
N VAL A 137 5.98 -11.01 -9.48
CA VAL A 137 6.01 -9.61 -9.90
C VAL A 137 7.16 -9.43 -10.87
N VAL A 138 6.87 -8.85 -12.04
CA VAL A 138 7.85 -8.58 -13.10
C VAL A 138 8.13 -7.09 -13.16
N GLU A 139 9.40 -6.72 -13.09
CA GLU A 139 9.89 -5.34 -13.21
C GLU A 139 10.51 -5.11 -14.61
N PRO A 140 9.82 -4.42 -15.52
CA PRO A 140 10.29 -4.30 -16.90
C PRO A 140 11.46 -3.31 -17.11
N HIS A 141 11.86 -2.53 -16.09
CA HIS A 141 12.75 -1.38 -16.27
C HIS A 141 14.06 -1.40 -15.47
N SER A 142 14.42 -2.49 -14.87
CA SER A 142 15.76 -2.57 -14.26
C SER A 142 16.79 -3.05 -15.29
N VAL A 143 18.05 -2.63 -15.13
CA VAL A 143 19.21 -3.05 -15.94
C VAL A 143 19.37 -4.59 -15.94
N SER A 144 18.70 -5.28 -15.03
CA SER A 144 18.45 -6.71 -15.00
C SER A 144 16.95 -6.94 -14.84
N GLN A 145 16.29 -7.59 -15.78
CA GLN A 145 14.91 -8.05 -15.63
C GLN A 145 14.80 -8.87 -14.33
N GLY A 146 14.17 -8.29 -13.31
CA GLY A 146 13.97 -8.92 -12.01
C GLY A 146 12.57 -9.54 -11.92
N MET A 147 12.51 -10.78 -11.45
CA MET A 147 11.25 -11.38 -11.00
C MET A 147 11.30 -11.56 -9.49
N ILE A 148 10.25 -11.08 -8.81
CA ILE A 148 10.08 -11.25 -7.37
C ILE A 148 9.01 -12.32 -7.17
N HIS A 149 9.35 -13.35 -6.40
CA HIS A 149 8.43 -14.41 -6.02
C HIS A 149 7.94 -14.18 -4.59
N VAL A 150 6.63 -14.16 -4.40
CA VAL A 150 5.99 -13.95 -3.09
C VAL A 150 5.17 -15.18 -2.74
N PHE A 151 5.37 -15.70 -1.55
CA PHE A 151 4.60 -16.80 -0.98
C PHE A 151 3.95 -16.33 0.31
N THR A 152 2.66 -16.59 0.46
CA THR A 152 1.89 -16.24 1.66
C THR A 152 1.16 -17.47 2.17
N TYR A 153 1.23 -17.67 3.48
CA TYR A 153 0.47 -18.70 4.19
C TYR A 153 -0.30 -18.05 5.34
N ALA A 154 -1.54 -18.46 5.56
CA ALA A 154 -2.23 -18.18 6.80
C ALA A 154 -3.03 -19.39 7.26
N PHE A 155 -3.13 -19.51 8.57
CA PHE A 155 -3.84 -20.57 9.25
C PHE A 155 -4.69 -19.96 10.36
N ASN A 156 -5.98 -20.34 10.43
CA ASN A 156 -6.85 -20.02 11.54
C ASN A 156 -6.96 -21.22 12.49
N PHE A 157 -6.77 -21.00 13.79
CA PHE A 157 -6.82 -22.02 14.85
C PHE A 157 -8.12 -21.91 15.63
#